data_56662b2b1231ca744e9e669bdc2b1862
#
_entry.id   56662b2b1231ca744e9e669bdc2b1862
#
_cell.length_a   1.000
_cell.length_b   1.000
_cell.length_c   1.000
_cell.angle_alpha   90.00
_cell.angle_beta   90.00
_cell.angle_gamma   90.00
#
_symmetry.space_group_name_H-M   'P 1'
#
loop_
_entity.id
_entity.type
_entity.pdbx_description
1 polymer ?
#
loop_
_entity_poly.entity_id
_entity_poly.type
_entity_poly.pdbx_seq_one_letter_code
_entity_poly.pdbx_strand_id
1 'polypeptide(L)'
;MDAKKCLGASVKFWRNRMGLSQEALAERSNMHRTYICDVERGARNVSLETIERLARALEISTFTLFFSFRKISSGKSGHLIADDMIDILIVEDNPNEGEAALRALKRASLANRIEWVRDGQEALDFLFGDSLPQGRRRELPHLILLDLCLPRVDGLEVLRQIREDPLTRTIPVVALAGSRRGRDVAESQRLGTRACIIKPVDFRNLSEVVPRLNMQWVLKPQATASV
;
A
#
# COMPACT_ATOMS: atom_id res chain seq x y z
N MET A 1 7.01 -11.85 -22.15
CA MET A 1 5.73 -11.36 -21.60
C MET A 1 5.28 -10.14 -22.37
N ASP A 2 4.04 -10.10 -22.84
CA ASP A 2 3.53 -9.02 -23.73
C ASP A 2 3.07 -7.84 -22.86
N ALA A 3 3.82 -6.75 -22.92
CA ALA A 3 3.55 -5.52 -22.19
C ALA A 3 2.14 -4.95 -22.45
N LYS A 4 1.63 -5.12 -23.68
CA LYS A 4 0.30 -4.66 -24.07
C LYS A 4 -0.81 -5.44 -23.35
N LYS A 5 -0.66 -6.77 -23.27
CA LYS A 5 -1.63 -7.64 -22.57
C LYS A 5 -1.69 -7.33 -21.08
N CYS A 6 -0.56 -7.05 -20.49
CA CYS A 6 -0.51 -6.71 -19.07
C CYS A 6 -1.11 -5.34 -18.78
N LEU A 7 -0.82 -4.31 -19.60
CA LEU A 7 -1.45 -3.01 -19.47
C LEU A 7 -2.96 -3.11 -19.66
N GLY A 8 -3.40 -3.85 -20.69
CA GLY A 8 -4.82 -4.09 -20.94
C GLY A 8 -5.55 -4.75 -19.78
N ALA A 9 -4.91 -5.76 -19.17
CA ALA A 9 -5.44 -6.41 -17.96
C ALA A 9 -5.54 -5.45 -16.77
N SER A 10 -4.54 -4.56 -16.60
CA SER A 10 -4.55 -3.53 -15.56
C SER A 10 -5.69 -2.51 -15.77
N VAL A 11 -5.87 -2.02 -16.99
CA VAL A 11 -6.98 -1.11 -17.34
C VAL A 11 -8.32 -1.76 -17.05
N LYS A 12 -8.52 -3.01 -17.50
CA LYS A 12 -9.75 -3.78 -17.27
C LYS A 12 -10.01 -3.99 -15.78
N PHE A 13 -8.97 -4.30 -15.00
CA PHE A 13 -9.07 -4.47 -13.55
C PHE A 13 -9.60 -3.22 -12.87
N TRP A 14 -8.96 -2.07 -13.12
CA TRP A 14 -9.35 -0.81 -12.50
C TRP A 14 -10.72 -0.31 -12.95
N ARG A 15 -11.05 -0.47 -14.24
CA ARG A 15 -12.38 -0.16 -14.76
C ARG A 15 -13.47 -0.96 -14.03
N ASN A 16 -13.30 -2.28 -13.91
CA ASN A 16 -14.26 -3.14 -13.20
C ASN A 16 -14.38 -2.77 -11.73
N ARG A 17 -13.26 -2.42 -11.08
CA ARG A 17 -13.23 -2.02 -9.67
C ARG A 17 -14.02 -0.73 -9.43
N MET A 18 -14.05 0.17 -10.39
CA MET A 18 -14.86 1.39 -10.35
C MET A 18 -16.31 1.19 -10.80
N GLY A 19 -16.70 -0.02 -11.13
CA GLY A 19 -18.04 -0.31 -11.64
C GLY A 19 -18.32 0.29 -13.02
N LEU A 20 -17.29 0.68 -13.78
CA LEU A 20 -17.45 1.33 -15.08
C LEU A 20 -17.65 0.30 -16.19
N SER A 21 -18.57 0.59 -17.13
CA SER A 21 -18.62 -0.11 -18.41
C SER A 21 -17.46 0.34 -19.33
N GLN A 22 -17.19 -0.39 -20.41
CA GLN A 22 -16.21 0.05 -21.41
C GLN A 22 -16.63 1.37 -22.07
N GLU A 23 -17.93 1.60 -22.26
CA GLU A 23 -18.51 2.84 -22.76
C GLU A 23 -18.23 4.00 -21.79
N ALA A 24 -18.49 3.80 -20.50
CA ALA A 24 -18.27 4.83 -19.47
C ALA A 24 -16.78 5.20 -19.36
N LEU A 25 -15.86 4.24 -19.44
CA LEU A 25 -14.43 4.54 -19.47
C LEU A 25 -14.03 5.27 -20.75
N ALA A 26 -14.60 4.90 -21.89
CA ALA A 26 -14.35 5.54 -23.16
C ALA A 26 -14.77 7.02 -23.13
N GLU A 27 -15.94 7.31 -22.61
CA GLU A 27 -16.46 8.66 -22.42
C GLU A 27 -15.55 9.48 -21.48
N ARG A 28 -15.24 8.96 -20.28
CA ARG A 28 -14.37 9.64 -19.30
C ARG A 28 -12.97 9.91 -19.85
N SER A 29 -12.43 9.01 -20.66
CA SER A 29 -11.10 9.15 -21.25
C SER A 29 -11.10 9.90 -22.58
N ASN A 30 -12.26 10.33 -23.08
CA ASN A 30 -12.46 10.92 -24.40
C ASN A 30 -11.85 10.04 -25.52
N MET A 31 -12.20 8.74 -25.49
CA MET A 31 -11.74 7.73 -26.43
C MET A 31 -12.95 6.96 -27.01
N HIS A 32 -12.75 6.27 -28.12
CA HIS A 32 -13.80 5.40 -28.65
C HIS A 32 -13.87 4.08 -27.89
N ARG A 33 -15.07 3.50 -27.68
CA ARG A 33 -15.27 2.22 -27.00
C ARG A 33 -14.42 1.09 -27.59
N THR A 34 -14.33 1.01 -28.92
CA THR A 34 -13.52 -0.01 -29.60
C THR A 34 -12.03 0.13 -29.25
N TYR A 35 -11.56 1.36 -29.03
CA TYR A 35 -10.18 1.58 -28.58
C TYR A 35 -9.94 1.03 -27.18
N ILE A 36 -10.86 1.28 -26.24
CA ILE A 36 -10.80 0.70 -24.88
C ILE A 36 -10.79 -0.83 -24.94
N CYS A 37 -11.69 -1.41 -25.75
CA CYS A 37 -11.76 -2.85 -25.94
C CYS A 37 -10.42 -3.43 -26.46
N ASP A 38 -9.81 -2.78 -27.46
CA ASP A 38 -8.53 -3.21 -28.03
C ASP A 38 -7.37 -3.06 -27.03
N VAL A 39 -7.39 -1.99 -26.21
CA VAL A 39 -6.41 -1.80 -25.13
C VAL A 39 -6.54 -2.91 -24.12
N GLU A 40 -7.75 -3.22 -23.64
CA GLU A 40 -7.99 -4.28 -22.64
C GLU A 40 -7.61 -5.67 -23.15
N ARG A 41 -7.73 -5.92 -24.46
CA ARG A 41 -7.25 -7.17 -25.10
C ARG A 41 -5.74 -7.22 -25.33
N GLY A 42 -5.04 -6.11 -25.13
CA GLY A 42 -3.62 -5.99 -25.43
C GLY A 42 -3.32 -5.96 -26.94
N ALA A 43 -4.30 -5.61 -27.77
CA ALA A 43 -4.17 -5.54 -29.24
C ALA A 43 -3.55 -4.22 -29.74
N ARG A 44 -3.45 -3.20 -28.88
CA ARG A 44 -2.96 -1.86 -29.23
C ARG A 44 -1.63 -1.50 -28.57
N ASN A 45 -0.79 -0.80 -29.31
CA ASN A 45 0.27 0.02 -28.73
C ASN A 45 -0.36 1.32 -28.26
N VAL A 46 -0.18 1.62 -26.97
CA VAL A 46 -0.66 2.86 -26.36
C VAL A 46 0.50 3.82 -26.14
N SER A 47 0.30 5.10 -26.48
CA SER A 47 1.27 6.15 -26.18
C SER A 47 1.25 6.48 -24.68
N LEU A 48 2.30 7.13 -24.16
CA LEU A 48 2.34 7.63 -22.80
C LEU A 48 1.18 8.59 -22.50
N GLU A 49 0.83 9.45 -23.45
CA GLU A 49 -0.31 10.35 -23.35
C GLU A 49 -1.64 9.58 -23.19
N THR A 50 -1.81 8.49 -23.94
CA THR A 50 -2.99 7.62 -23.81
C THR A 50 -3.05 6.96 -22.43
N ILE A 51 -1.91 6.51 -21.92
CA ILE A 51 -1.81 5.90 -20.58
C ILE A 51 -2.17 6.92 -19.50
N GLU A 52 -1.71 8.17 -19.64
CA GLU A 52 -2.04 9.25 -18.72
C GLU A 52 -3.54 9.58 -18.74
N ARG A 53 -4.15 9.64 -19.93
CA ARG A 53 -5.60 9.85 -20.10
C ARG A 53 -6.41 8.72 -19.45
N LEU A 54 -6.01 7.47 -19.64
CA LEU A 54 -6.66 6.31 -19.02
C LEU A 54 -6.51 6.35 -17.49
N ALA A 55 -5.33 6.65 -16.98
CA ALA A 55 -5.08 6.77 -15.54
C ALA A 55 -5.96 7.87 -14.92
N ARG A 56 -6.06 9.03 -15.58
CA ARG A 56 -6.93 10.15 -15.16
C ARG A 56 -8.41 9.75 -15.17
N ALA A 57 -8.89 9.08 -16.23
CA ALA A 57 -10.27 8.62 -16.34
C ALA A 57 -10.62 7.55 -15.27
N LEU A 58 -9.64 6.79 -14.84
CA LEU A 58 -9.72 5.80 -13.76
C LEU A 58 -9.41 6.40 -12.38
N GLU A 59 -9.18 7.71 -12.29
CA GLU A 59 -8.86 8.43 -11.05
C GLU A 59 -7.70 7.80 -10.26
N ILE A 60 -6.72 7.26 -10.98
CA ILE A 60 -5.51 6.66 -10.42
C ILE A 60 -4.26 7.32 -10.99
N SER A 61 -3.12 7.13 -10.33
CA SER A 61 -1.85 7.58 -10.92
C SER A 61 -1.44 6.69 -12.09
N THR A 62 -0.73 7.26 -13.06
CA THR A 62 -0.10 6.50 -14.17
C THR A 62 0.76 5.37 -13.61
N PHE A 63 1.42 5.64 -12.53
CA PHE A 63 2.22 4.69 -11.78
C PHE A 63 1.39 3.50 -11.25
N THR A 64 0.23 3.75 -10.64
CA THR A 64 -0.70 2.72 -10.16
C THR A 64 -1.15 1.81 -11.30
N LEU A 65 -1.42 2.39 -12.48
CA LEU A 65 -1.79 1.64 -13.67
C LEU A 65 -0.66 0.68 -14.09
N PHE A 66 0.60 1.12 -14.06
CA PHE A 66 1.76 0.28 -14.36
C PHE A 66 2.10 -0.74 -13.27
N PHE A 67 1.82 -0.44 -12.04
CA PHE A 67 2.08 -1.36 -10.93
C PHE A 67 1.18 -2.59 -10.94
N SER A 68 -0.09 -2.40 -11.17
CA SER A 68 -1.06 -3.50 -11.35
C SER A 68 -0.62 -4.45 -12.48
N PHE A 69 0.01 -3.90 -13.51
CA PHE A 69 0.69 -4.60 -14.59
C PHE A 69 1.74 -5.63 -14.10
N ARG A 70 2.62 -5.28 -13.19
CA ARG A 70 3.69 -6.17 -12.70
C ARG A 70 3.13 -7.35 -11.89
N LYS A 71 2.06 -7.14 -11.12
CA LYS A 71 1.43 -8.14 -10.29
C LYS A 71 0.66 -9.18 -11.10
N ILE A 72 -0.02 -8.74 -12.17
CA ILE A 72 -0.69 -9.62 -13.15
C ILE A 72 0.34 -10.45 -13.91
N SER A 73 1.54 -9.90 -14.12
CA SER A 73 2.64 -10.52 -14.86
C SER A 73 3.32 -11.68 -14.15
N SER A 74 3.29 -11.75 -12.83
CA SER A 74 4.02 -12.76 -12.05
C SER A 74 3.33 -14.14 -11.99
N GLY A 75 2.33 -14.39 -12.83
CA GLY A 75 1.76 -15.73 -13.07
C GLY A 75 0.96 -16.33 -11.90
N LYS A 76 0.74 -15.59 -10.82
CA LYS A 76 -0.20 -15.99 -9.79
C LYS A 76 -1.60 -15.62 -10.22
N SER A 77 -2.18 -16.47 -11.08
CA SER A 77 -3.62 -16.55 -11.39
C SER A 77 -4.38 -16.93 -10.12
N GLY A 78 -4.46 -16.04 -9.17
CA GLY A 78 -5.28 -16.13 -7.99
C GLY A 78 -6.05 -14.83 -7.93
N HIS A 79 -7.35 -14.96 -7.96
CA HIS A 79 -8.34 -13.97 -7.63
C HIS A 79 -7.70 -12.74 -6.95
N LEU A 80 -7.52 -11.65 -7.72
CA LEU A 80 -7.13 -10.35 -7.18
C LEU A 80 -8.32 -9.79 -6.41
N ILE A 81 -8.60 -10.38 -5.28
CA ILE A 81 -9.49 -9.80 -4.30
C ILE A 81 -8.67 -8.73 -3.60
N ALA A 82 -8.76 -7.52 -4.12
CA ALA A 82 -8.12 -6.36 -3.49
C ALA A 82 -8.72 -6.04 -2.10
N ASP A 83 -9.70 -6.80 -1.66
CA ASP A 83 -10.37 -6.62 -0.36
C ASP A 83 -9.63 -7.28 0.81
N ASP A 84 -8.66 -8.17 0.55
CA ASP A 84 -8.00 -8.94 1.61
C ASP A 84 -6.56 -8.52 1.93
N MET A 85 -5.98 -7.56 1.22
CA MET A 85 -4.59 -7.16 1.46
C MET A 85 -4.48 -6.05 2.50
N ILE A 86 -3.75 -6.30 3.56
CA ILE A 86 -3.36 -5.27 4.52
C ILE A 86 -2.15 -4.55 3.94
N ASP A 87 -2.34 -3.27 3.61
CA ASP A 87 -1.27 -2.47 3.02
C ASP A 87 -0.33 -1.93 4.10
N ILE A 88 -0.88 -1.54 5.25
CA ILE A 88 -0.11 -0.95 6.35
C ILE A 88 -0.55 -1.52 7.68
N LEU A 89 0.43 -1.95 8.47
CA LEU A 89 0.27 -2.24 9.89
C LEU A 89 0.78 -1.04 10.69
N ILE A 90 -0.07 -0.47 11.55
CA ILE A 90 0.30 0.54 12.54
C ILE A 90 0.44 -0.18 13.88
N VAL A 91 1.57 0.00 14.55
CA VAL A 91 1.82 -0.48 15.91
C VAL A 91 2.04 0.74 16.80
N GLU A 92 1.02 1.10 17.58
CA GLU A 92 0.98 2.34 18.36
C GLU A 92 0.01 2.19 19.52
N ASP A 93 0.47 2.37 20.75
CA ASP A 93 -0.33 2.18 21.96
C ASP A 93 -1.19 3.41 22.31
N ASN A 94 -0.74 4.60 21.94
CA ASN A 94 -1.44 5.84 22.19
C ASN A 94 -2.60 6.05 21.19
N PRO A 95 -3.88 6.05 21.65
CA PRO A 95 -5.03 6.19 20.77
C PRO A 95 -4.99 7.47 19.92
N ASN A 96 -4.54 8.58 20.49
CA ASN A 96 -4.51 9.88 19.79
C ASN A 96 -3.47 9.88 18.66
N GLU A 97 -2.32 9.25 18.89
CA GLU A 97 -1.23 9.14 17.91
C GLU A 97 -1.57 8.14 16.81
N GLY A 98 -2.15 7.00 17.17
CA GLY A 98 -2.65 6.02 16.22
C GLY A 98 -3.73 6.59 15.30
N GLU A 99 -4.69 7.34 15.85
CA GLU A 99 -5.68 8.04 15.02
C GLU A 99 -5.07 9.14 14.15
N ALA A 100 -4.05 9.86 14.65
CA ALA A 100 -3.35 10.86 13.84
C ALA A 100 -2.65 10.20 12.65
N ALA A 101 -1.95 9.10 12.86
CA ALA A 101 -1.33 8.30 11.80
C ALA A 101 -2.37 7.79 10.79
N LEU A 102 -3.48 7.25 11.28
CA LEU A 102 -4.58 6.77 10.44
C LEU A 102 -5.18 7.89 9.57
N ARG A 103 -5.41 9.07 10.17
CA ARG A 103 -5.91 10.26 9.43
C ARG A 103 -4.90 10.74 8.39
N ALA A 104 -3.60 10.75 8.74
CA ALA A 104 -2.53 11.15 7.83
C ALA A 104 -2.46 10.21 6.61
N LEU A 105 -2.52 8.89 6.83
CA LEU A 105 -2.54 7.89 5.75
C LEU A 105 -3.79 8.00 4.86
N LYS A 106 -4.96 8.20 5.45
CA LYS A 106 -6.21 8.39 4.70
C LYS A 106 -6.18 9.66 3.84
N ARG A 107 -5.64 10.78 4.37
CA ARG A 107 -5.47 12.03 3.60
C ARG A 107 -4.49 11.86 2.44
N ALA A 108 -3.44 11.08 2.66
CA ALA A 108 -2.46 10.76 1.62
C ALA A 108 -3.03 9.80 0.55
N SER A 109 -4.22 9.26 0.74
CA SER A 109 -4.80 8.19 -0.10
C SER A 109 -3.86 6.99 -0.29
N LEU A 110 -3.05 6.69 0.73
CA LEU A 110 -1.89 5.82 0.60
C LEU A 110 -2.17 4.35 0.90
N ALA A 111 -3.28 4.00 1.51
CA ALA A 111 -3.55 2.62 1.90
C ALA A 111 -4.99 2.23 1.66
N ASN A 112 -5.18 1.03 1.11
CA ASN A 112 -6.49 0.42 0.95
C ASN A 112 -6.98 -0.23 2.23
N ARG A 113 -6.07 -0.86 2.97
CA ARG A 113 -6.37 -1.59 4.20
C ARG A 113 -5.28 -1.30 5.23
N ILE A 114 -5.69 -0.69 6.33
CA ILE A 114 -4.81 -0.36 7.45
C ILE A 114 -5.29 -1.18 8.64
N GLU A 115 -4.37 -1.94 9.22
CA GLU A 115 -4.58 -2.59 10.51
C GLU A 115 -3.83 -1.80 11.57
N TRP A 116 -4.43 -1.67 12.74
CA TRP A 116 -3.84 -0.97 13.88
C TRP A 116 -3.90 -1.86 15.11
N VAL A 117 -2.73 -2.18 15.62
CA VAL A 117 -2.52 -2.93 16.85
C VAL A 117 -1.89 -2.03 17.91
N ARG A 118 -2.14 -2.33 19.19
CA ARG A 118 -1.88 -1.40 20.29
C ARG A 118 -0.67 -1.74 21.14
N ASP A 119 0.02 -2.81 20.86
CA ASP A 119 1.24 -3.18 21.56
C ASP A 119 2.10 -4.16 20.75
N GLY A 120 3.32 -4.38 21.26
CA GLY A 120 4.28 -5.24 20.57
C GLY A 120 3.85 -6.69 20.50
N GLN A 121 3.13 -7.21 21.52
CA GLN A 121 2.64 -8.58 21.48
C GLN A 121 1.56 -8.78 20.44
N GLU A 122 0.59 -7.85 20.36
CA GLU A 122 -0.43 -7.88 19.30
C GLU A 122 0.21 -7.82 17.90
N ALA A 123 1.29 -7.03 17.75
CA ALA A 123 2.03 -6.97 16.50
C ALA A 123 2.68 -8.32 16.15
N LEU A 124 3.29 -8.98 17.10
CA LEU A 124 3.88 -10.31 16.91
C LEU A 124 2.82 -11.37 16.63
N ASP A 125 1.70 -11.36 17.35
CA ASP A 125 0.58 -12.27 17.10
C ASP A 125 -0.01 -12.06 15.72
N PHE A 126 -0.10 -10.80 15.26
CA PHE A 126 -0.52 -10.45 13.91
C PHE A 126 0.45 -10.98 12.85
N LEU A 127 1.76 -10.81 13.07
CA LEU A 127 2.79 -11.17 12.09
C LEU A 127 3.12 -12.67 12.11
N PHE A 128 3.06 -13.34 13.27
CA PHE A 128 3.57 -14.69 13.48
C PHE A 128 2.55 -15.68 14.07
N GLY A 129 1.43 -15.21 14.64
CA GLY A 129 0.42 -16.05 15.30
C GLY A 129 -0.23 -17.08 14.36
N ASP A 130 -0.55 -18.26 14.88
CA ASP A 130 -1.15 -19.38 14.13
C ASP A 130 -2.68 -19.24 13.91
N SER A 131 -3.27 -18.17 14.47
CA SER A 131 -4.73 -18.01 14.62
C SER A 131 -5.45 -17.54 13.36
N LEU A 132 -5.03 -17.96 12.16
CA LEU A 132 -5.82 -17.74 10.97
C LEU A 132 -6.87 -18.85 10.82
N PRO A 133 -8.15 -18.52 10.51
CA PRO A 133 -9.14 -19.52 10.12
C PRO A 133 -8.60 -20.44 9.04
N GLN A 134 -8.87 -21.74 9.16
CA GLN A 134 -8.38 -22.76 8.23
C GLN A 134 -8.60 -22.34 6.76
N GLY A 135 -7.52 -22.28 6.00
CA GLY A 135 -7.56 -21.96 4.56
C GLY A 135 -7.21 -20.52 4.16
N ARG A 136 -7.01 -19.60 5.09
CA ARG A 136 -6.48 -18.26 4.74
C ARG A 136 -4.95 -18.24 4.80
N ARG A 137 -4.32 -17.78 3.70
CA ARG A 137 -2.91 -17.45 3.71
C ARG A 137 -2.70 -16.21 4.57
N ARG A 138 -1.65 -16.24 5.41
CA ARG A 138 -1.21 -15.05 6.15
C ARG A 138 -0.84 -13.96 5.15
N GLU A 139 -1.59 -12.86 5.17
CA GLU A 139 -1.31 -11.68 4.37
C GLU A 139 -0.46 -10.73 5.18
N LEU A 140 0.82 -10.72 4.86
CA LEU A 140 1.77 -9.83 5.52
C LEU A 140 1.58 -8.39 4.99
N PRO A 141 1.74 -7.37 5.87
CA PRO A 141 1.63 -5.99 5.47
C PRO A 141 2.75 -5.61 4.50
N HIS A 142 2.48 -4.62 3.66
CA HIS A 142 3.49 -4.06 2.75
C HIS A 142 4.37 -3.01 3.43
N LEU A 143 3.91 -2.46 4.55
CA LEU A 143 4.61 -1.48 5.38
C LEU A 143 4.21 -1.65 6.83
N ILE A 144 5.17 -1.46 7.73
CA ILE A 144 4.92 -1.38 9.17
C ILE A 144 5.34 0.02 9.64
N LEU A 145 4.42 0.75 10.28
CA LEU A 145 4.71 1.92 11.10
C LEU A 145 4.80 1.45 12.54
N LEU A 146 5.99 1.52 13.13
CA LEU A 146 6.29 0.89 14.41
C LEU A 146 6.73 1.93 15.42
N ASP A 147 5.94 2.13 16.47
CA ASP A 147 6.41 2.87 17.64
C ASP A 147 7.54 2.08 18.31
N LEU A 148 8.60 2.79 18.68
CA LEU A 148 9.72 2.20 19.40
C LEU A 148 9.44 2.02 20.88
N CYS A 149 8.53 2.81 21.47
CA CYS A 149 8.19 2.78 22.89
C CYS A 149 6.81 2.12 23.09
N LEU A 150 6.76 0.81 23.07
CA LEU A 150 5.53 0.03 23.24
C LEU A 150 5.46 -0.67 24.59
N PRO A 151 4.24 -0.90 25.14
CA PRO A 151 4.06 -1.74 26.29
C PRO A 151 4.20 -3.23 25.93
N ARG A 152 4.38 -4.06 26.94
CA ARG A 152 4.56 -5.53 26.91
C ARG A 152 5.81 -5.98 26.17
N VAL A 153 5.85 -5.80 24.86
CA VAL A 153 7.02 -6.08 24.02
C VAL A 153 7.46 -4.77 23.38
N ASP A 154 8.72 -4.40 23.65
CA ASP A 154 9.33 -3.17 23.15
C ASP A 154 9.43 -3.16 21.61
N GLY A 155 9.28 -1.99 20.99
CA GLY A 155 9.30 -1.87 19.53
C GLY A 155 10.60 -2.32 18.89
N LEU A 156 11.75 -2.16 19.56
CA LEU A 156 13.02 -2.70 19.07
C LEU A 156 13.04 -4.22 19.06
N GLU A 157 12.41 -4.86 20.03
CA GLU A 157 12.30 -6.31 20.07
C GLU A 157 11.37 -6.83 18.95
N VAL A 158 10.23 -6.17 18.74
CA VAL A 158 9.36 -6.46 17.57
C VAL A 158 10.14 -6.35 16.27
N LEU A 159 10.97 -5.30 16.13
CA LEU A 159 11.79 -5.08 14.94
C LEU A 159 12.83 -6.19 14.74
N ARG A 160 13.49 -6.66 15.81
CA ARG A 160 14.43 -7.79 15.74
C ARG A 160 13.75 -9.04 15.20
N GLN A 161 12.62 -9.42 15.76
CA GLN A 161 11.86 -10.60 15.30
C GLN A 161 11.41 -10.46 13.83
N ILE A 162 10.96 -9.27 13.40
CA ILE A 162 10.65 -9.01 11.99
C ILE A 162 11.88 -9.25 11.11
N ARG A 163 13.09 -8.90 11.54
CA ARG A 163 14.32 -9.04 10.73
C ARG A 163 14.88 -10.46 10.71
N GLU A 164 14.64 -11.23 11.75
CA GLU A 164 15.09 -12.62 11.87
C GLU A 164 14.26 -13.58 11.02
N ASP A 165 12.98 -13.31 10.81
CA ASP A 165 12.09 -14.18 10.05
C ASP A 165 12.24 -13.97 8.53
N PRO A 166 12.45 -15.05 7.74
CA PRO A 166 12.64 -14.97 6.29
C PRO A 166 11.48 -14.35 5.51
N LEU A 167 10.23 -14.43 6.03
CA LEU A 167 9.04 -13.94 5.35
C LEU A 167 8.82 -12.45 5.62
N THR A 168 9.17 -11.97 6.82
CA THR A 168 8.90 -10.59 7.26
C THR A 168 10.11 -9.67 7.13
N ARG A 169 11.34 -10.20 7.10
CA ARG A 169 12.59 -9.40 7.08
C ARG A 169 12.69 -8.39 5.94
N THR A 170 11.98 -8.63 4.85
CA THR A 170 11.98 -7.73 3.68
C THR A 170 10.91 -6.64 3.76
N ILE A 171 9.99 -6.74 4.72
CA ILE A 171 8.95 -5.74 4.91
C ILE A 171 9.61 -4.43 5.35
N PRO A 172 9.38 -3.30 4.66
CA PRO A 172 9.87 -2.03 5.09
C PRO A 172 9.21 -1.62 6.41
N VAL A 173 10.04 -1.20 7.36
CA VAL A 173 9.61 -0.68 8.66
C VAL A 173 10.02 0.78 8.77
N VAL A 174 9.09 1.62 9.15
CA VAL A 174 9.30 3.01 9.53
C VAL A 174 9.14 3.13 11.03
N ALA A 175 10.19 3.56 11.72
CA ALA A 175 10.13 3.79 13.15
C ALA A 175 9.37 5.10 13.46
N LEU A 176 8.52 5.06 14.48
CA LEU A 176 7.88 6.23 15.07
C LEU A 176 8.60 6.51 16.40
N ALA A 177 9.06 7.74 16.61
CA ALA A 177 9.83 8.09 17.80
C ALA A 177 9.49 9.49 18.31
N GLY A 178 9.59 9.70 19.62
CA GLY A 178 9.37 11.02 20.23
C GLY A 178 10.50 12.03 19.96
N SER A 179 11.69 11.55 19.58
CA SER A 179 12.82 12.45 19.24
C SER A 179 13.79 11.80 18.24
N ARG A 180 14.52 12.63 17.48
CA ARG A 180 15.51 12.16 16.50
C ARG A 180 16.83 11.66 17.12
N ARG A 181 17.10 11.98 18.37
CA ARG A 181 18.42 11.77 19.01
C ARG A 181 18.41 10.67 20.09
N GLY A 182 17.44 9.78 20.07
CA GLY A 182 17.35 8.67 21.01
C GLY A 182 18.26 7.50 20.63
N ARG A 183 18.70 6.73 21.66
CA ARG A 183 19.41 5.45 21.45
C ARG A 183 18.57 4.50 20.60
N ASP A 184 17.25 4.50 20.81
CA ASP A 184 16.31 3.60 20.14
C ASP A 184 16.22 3.89 18.64
N VAL A 185 16.30 5.18 18.25
CA VAL A 185 16.35 5.57 16.83
C VAL A 185 17.63 5.05 16.16
N ALA A 186 18.79 5.23 16.84
CA ALA A 186 20.05 4.72 16.30
C ALA A 186 20.06 3.19 16.18
N GLU A 187 19.52 2.50 17.19
CA GLU A 187 19.42 1.04 17.17
C GLU A 187 18.43 0.55 16.12
N SER A 188 17.27 1.19 15.98
CA SER A 188 16.30 0.85 14.93
C SER A 188 16.90 1.00 13.52
N GLN A 189 17.76 2.02 13.31
CA GLN A 189 18.48 2.19 12.05
C GLN A 189 19.48 1.06 11.79
N ARG A 190 20.20 0.59 12.82
CA ARG A 190 21.10 -0.57 12.72
C ARG A 190 20.33 -1.85 12.39
N LEU A 191 19.14 -2.01 12.95
CA LEU A 191 18.24 -3.10 12.65
C LEU A 191 17.55 -2.97 11.28
N GLY A 192 17.85 -1.91 10.51
CA GLY A 192 17.43 -1.77 9.13
C GLY A 192 16.04 -1.15 8.96
N THR A 193 15.63 -0.21 9.83
CA THR A 193 14.48 0.64 9.52
C THR A 193 14.78 1.49 8.29
N ARG A 194 13.78 1.67 7.43
CA ARG A 194 13.91 2.47 6.20
C ARG A 194 13.90 3.96 6.45
N ALA A 195 13.20 4.37 7.50
CA ALA A 195 13.09 5.76 7.92
C ALA A 195 12.63 5.85 9.38
N CYS A 196 12.75 7.05 9.94
CA CYS A 196 12.19 7.39 11.23
C CYS A 196 11.34 8.64 11.09
N ILE A 197 10.11 8.59 11.58
CA ILE A 197 9.19 9.73 11.70
C ILE A 197 9.18 10.17 13.16
N ILE A 198 9.34 11.48 13.38
CA ILE A 198 9.16 12.06 14.70
C ILE A 198 7.69 12.35 14.90
N LYS A 199 7.16 11.86 16.01
CA LYS A 199 5.77 12.07 16.40
C LYS A 199 5.48 13.56 16.63
N PRO A 200 4.30 14.08 16.33
CA PRO A 200 3.13 13.33 15.81
C PRO A 200 3.28 12.97 14.32
N VAL A 201 2.69 11.85 13.94
CA VAL A 201 2.61 11.43 12.53
C VAL A 201 1.62 12.33 11.80
N ASP A 202 2.08 13.10 10.84
CA ASP A 202 1.25 13.95 10.00
C ASP A 202 1.46 13.67 8.49
N PHE A 203 0.62 14.28 7.66
CA PHE A 203 0.71 14.10 6.21
C PHE A 203 2.05 14.54 5.64
N ARG A 204 2.65 15.61 6.18
CA ARG A 204 3.91 16.18 5.67
C ARG A 204 5.06 15.19 5.90
N ASN A 205 5.26 14.75 7.14
CA ASN A 205 6.36 13.85 7.47
C ASN A 205 6.19 12.46 6.81
N LEU A 206 4.96 11.98 6.65
CA LEU A 206 4.67 10.78 5.87
C LEU A 206 5.04 10.96 4.38
N SER A 207 4.65 12.07 3.77
CA SER A 207 4.92 12.34 2.35
C SER A 207 6.42 12.48 2.04
N GLU A 208 7.25 12.89 3.00
CA GLU A 208 8.70 12.93 2.85
C GLU A 208 9.35 11.54 2.93
N VAL A 209 8.77 10.64 3.70
CA VAL A 209 9.30 9.29 3.93
C VAL A 209 8.87 8.32 2.84
N VAL A 210 7.64 8.41 2.39
CA VAL A 210 7.04 7.53 1.37
C VAL A 210 7.89 7.33 0.12
N PRO A 211 8.44 8.37 -0.53
CA PRO A 211 9.31 8.19 -1.69
C PRO A 211 10.59 7.41 -1.40
N ARG A 212 11.09 7.49 -0.15
CA ARG A 212 12.32 6.80 0.28
C ARG A 212 12.12 5.31 0.52
N LEU A 213 10.86 4.89 0.69
CA LEU A 213 10.54 3.49 0.95
C LEU A 213 10.60 2.62 -0.32
N ASN A 214 10.78 3.23 -1.49
CA ASN A 214 10.68 2.52 -2.79
C ASN A 214 9.37 1.72 -2.91
N MET A 215 8.35 2.14 -2.15
CA MET A 215 7.05 1.49 -2.11
C MET A 215 6.14 2.13 -3.14
N GLN A 216 5.35 1.27 -3.70
CA GLN A 216 4.44 1.63 -4.76
C GLN A 216 3.04 1.68 -4.14
N TRP A 217 2.58 2.87 -3.86
CA TRP A 217 1.30 3.14 -3.22
C TRP A 217 0.14 3.13 -4.21
N VAL A 218 -0.96 2.51 -3.81
CA VAL A 218 -2.22 2.64 -4.54
C VAL A 218 -2.98 3.81 -3.94
N LEU A 219 -3.03 4.92 -4.67
CA LEU A 219 -3.85 6.07 -4.27
C LEU A 219 -5.33 5.72 -4.43
N LYS A 220 -6.14 5.91 -3.39
CA LYS A 220 -7.61 5.90 -3.53
C LYS A 220 -8.05 7.24 -4.12
N PRO A 221 -8.97 7.26 -5.09
CA PRO A 221 -9.61 8.51 -5.48
C PRO A 221 -10.36 9.10 -4.28
N GLN A 222 -10.17 10.40 -4.04
CA GLN A 222 -11.01 11.09 -3.08
C GLN A 222 -12.46 11.05 -3.61
N ALA A 223 -13.37 10.51 -2.80
CA ALA A 223 -14.80 10.68 -3.06
C ALA A 223 -15.06 12.20 -3.06
N THR A 224 -15.37 12.77 -4.20
CA THR A 224 -15.87 14.14 -4.28
C THR A 224 -17.12 14.19 -3.44
N ALA A 225 -17.07 14.95 -2.35
CA ALA A 225 -18.26 15.29 -1.59
C ALA A 225 -19.20 15.99 -2.58
N SER A 226 -20.32 15.33 -2.89
CA SER A 226 -21.43 15.97 -3.59
C SER A 226 -21.95 17.09 -2.71
N VAL A 227 -21.85 18.34 -3.19
CA VAL A 227 -22.55 19.51 -2.66
C VAL A 227 -24.00 19.44 -3.12
#